data_42843d372398da1496418c034efa3512
#
_entry.id   42843d372398da1496418c034efa3512
#
_cell.length_a   1.000
_cell.length_b   1.000
_cell.length_c   1.000
_cell.angle_alpha   90.00
_cell.angle_beta   90.00
_cell.angle_gamma   90.00
#
_symmetry.space_group_name_H-M   'P 1'
#
loop_
_entity.id
_entity.type
_entity.pdbx_description
1 polymer ?
#
loop_
_entity_poly.entity_id
_entity_poly.type
_entity_poly.pdbx_seq_one_letter_code
_entity_poly.pdbx_strand_id
1 'polypeptide(L)'
;AYRGGVNYTDVFGTTAIWDTIIYRDLYEDNIIVPFPKDSIKTAYAGGYVKEPQVGMHDHVVSFDLNSLYPSLIMQYNMSPETIANGETVDVNVDSMLEGKQQVYKDGYGLCANGQYFHTKKQGVLPKIVEEMYSERVEVKKQMLQSQRELQQVDSDDKQEVYRIQRDISLAENRQMAIKILLNSLYGALGNRYF
;
A
#
# COMPACT_ATOMS: atom_id res chain seq x y z
N ALA A 1 2.32 17.17 -0.11
CA ALA A 1 1.53 18.19 -0.78
C ALA A 1 1.57 18.00 -2.29
N TYR A 2 2.70 18.22 -2.94
CA TYR A 2 2.82 18.22 -4.41
C TYR A 2 2.31 16.90 -5.05
N ARG A 3 2.75 15.73 -4.56
CA ARG A 3 2.31 14.42 -5.08
C ARG A 3 0.82 14.18 -4.87
N GLY A 4 0.30 14.55 -3.69
CA GLY A 4 -1.11 14.39 -3.35
C GLY A 4 -2.03 15.44 -3.97
N GLY A 5 -1.49 16.51 -4.60
CA GLY A 5 -2.31 17.59 -5.14
C GLY A 5 -3.06 18.41 -4.09
N VAL A 6 -2.59 18.40 -2.85
CA VAL A 6 -3.23 19.08 -1.71
C VAL A 6 -2.40 20.26 -1.20
N ASN A 7 -3.03 21.19 -0.49
CA ASN A 7 -2.32 22.27 0.18
C ASN A 7 -1.41 21.78 1.29
N TYR A 8 -0.41 22.56 1.67
CA TYR A 8 0.52 22.20 2.75
C TYR A 8 -0.18 21.97 4.10
N THR A 9 -1.27 22.67 4.35
CA THR A 9 -2.10 22.52 5.56
C THR A 9 -2.80 21.15 5.63
N ASP A 10 -3.12 20.59 4.46
CA ASP A 10 -3.92 19.36 4.34
C ASP A 10 -3.07 18.09 4.30
N VAL A 11 -1.72 18.25 4.24
CA VAL A 11 -0.77 17.13 4.16
C VAL A 11 -0.88 16.16 5.34
N PHE A 12 -1.33 16.65 6.50
CA PHE A 12 -1.51 15.82 7.69
C PHE A 12 -2.84 15.06 7.70
N GLY A 13 -3.76 15.38 6.77
CA GLY A 13 -5.02 14.69 6.59
C GLY A 13 -4.91 13.56 5.55
N THR A 14 -4.73 12.33 6.00
CA THR A 14 -4.52 11.17 5.10
C THR A 14 -5.72 10.93 4.17
N THR A 15 -6.95 11.12 4.66
CA THR A 15 -8.17 11.00 3.85
C THR A 15 -8.20 12.02 2.72
N ALA A 16 -7.94 13.31 3.02
CA ALA A 16 -7.94 14.38 2.01
C ALA A 16 -6.91 14.12 0.88
N ILE A 17 -5.74 13.58 1.24
CA ILE A 17 -4.71 13.23 0.24
C ILE A 17 -5.21 12.10 -0.67
N TRP A 18 -5.78 11.05 -0.10
CA TRP A 18 -6.24 9.90 -0.87
C TRP A 18 -7.47 10.24 -1.70
N ASP A 19 -8.41 11.03 -1.17
CA ASP A 19 -9.54 11.56 -1.94
C ASP A 19 -9.06 12.29 -3.20
N THR A 20 -8.07 13.17 -3.03
CA THR A 20 -7.54 13.96 -4.16
C THR A 20 -6.81 13.09 -5.17
N ILE A 21 -6.02 12.10 -4.72
CA ILE A 21 -5.29 11.18 -5.62
C ILE A 21 -6.27 10.35 -6.43
N ILE A 22 -7.26 9.72 -5.77
CA ILE A 22 -8.26 8.87 -6.42
C ILE A 22 -9.12 9.70 -7.36
N TYR A 23 -9.61 10.87 -6.91
CA TYR A 23 -10.41 11.76 -7.74
C TYR A 23 -9.67 12.16 -9.01
N ARG A 24 -8.39 12.52 -8.92
CA ARG A 24 -7.59 12.92 -10.08
C ARG A 24 -7.41 11.77 -11.07
N ASP A 25 -7.11 10.57 -10.60
CA ASP A 25 -6.96 9.38 -11.46
C ASP A 25 -8.29 9.06 -12.18
N LEU A 26 -9.40 9.09 -11.47
CA LEU A 26 -10.73 8.89 -12.05
C LEU A 26 -11.11 9.99 -13.04
N TYR A 27 -10.76 11.25 -12.75
CA TYR A 27 -11.02 12.37 -13.63
C TYR A 27 -10.23 12.27 -14.93
N GLU A 28 -8.96 11.85 -14.89
CA GLU A 28 -8.12 11.60 -16.06
C GLU A 28 -8.70 10.48 -16.95
N ASP A 29 -9.29 9.45 -16.31
CA ASP A 29 -9.98 8.36 -17.01
C ASP A 29 -11.44 8.69 -17.42
N ASN A 30 -11.90 9.94 -17.24
CA ASN A 30 -13.27 10.40 -17.50
C ASN A 30 -14.34 9.61 -16.72
N ILE A 31 -14.01 9.16 -15.53
CA ILE A 31 -14.93 8.43 -14.64
C ILE A 31 -15.55 9.42 -13.64
N ILE A 32 -16.89 9.46 -13.61
CA ILE A 32 -17.63 10.29 -12.66
C ILE A 32 -17.71 9.57 -11.32
N VAL A 33 -17.22 10.23 -10.26
CA VAL A 33 -17.36 9.73 -8.90
C VAL A 33 -18.85 9.82 -8.49
N PRO A 34 -19.49 8.71 -8.08
CA PRO A 34 -20.87 8.75 -7.63
C PRO A 34 -20.99 9.55 -6.32
N PHE A 35 -22.16 10.14 -6.11
CA PHE A 35 -22.45 10.76 -4.83
C PHE A 35 -22.31 9.75 -3.68
N PRO A 36 -21.67 10.11 -2.57
CA PRO A 36 -21.55 9.23 -1.43
C PRO A 36 -22.95 8.87 -0.92
N LYS A 37 -23.21 7.57 -0.80
CA LYS A 37 -24.41 7.09 -0.12
C LYS A 37 -24.13 7.03 1.37
N ASP A 38 -25.10 7.46 2.18
CA ASP A 38 -25.02 7.27 3.63
C ASP A 38 -24.89 5.78 3.94
N SER A 39 -23.68 5.35 4.27
CA SER A 39 -23.40 3.99 4.67
C SER A 39 -22.93 3.97 6.13
N ILE A 40 -23.61 3.16 6.94
CA ILE A 40 -23.14 2.91 8.30
C ILE A 40 -21.93 2.00 8.18
N LYS A 41 -20.73 2.55 8.40
CA LYS A 41 -19.53 1.73 8.47
C LYS A 41 -19.53 0.93 9.78
N THR A 42 -19.54 -0.37 9.67
CA THR A 42 -19.40 -1.27 10.82
C THR A 42 -17.94 -1.32 11.28
N ALA A 43 -17.74 -1.39 12.60
CA ALA A 43 -16.41 -1.61 13.14
C ALA A 43 -15.87 -2.97 12.66
N TYR A 44 -14.60 -3.00 12.27
CA TYR A 44 -13.91 -4.23 11.89
C TYR A 44 -12.75 -4.50 12.84
N ALA A 45 -12.40 -5.79 13.01
CA ALA A 45 -11.27 -6.19 13.84
C ALA A 45 -9.96 -5.69 13.20
N GLY A 46 -9.07 -5.15 14.02
CA GLY A 46 -7.71 -4.81 13.61
C GLY A 46 -6.84 -6.05 13.36
N GLY A 47 -5.54 -5.82 13.11
CA GLY A 47 -4.59 -6.92 12.95
C GLY A 47 -4.51 -7.80 14.22
N TYR A 48 -4.44 -9.09 14.01
CA TYR A 48 -4.22 -10.03 15.11
C TYR A 48 -2.82 -9.86 15.70
N VAL A 49 -2.74 -9.69 17.00
CA VAL A 49 -1.49 -9.65 17.76
C VAL A 49 -1.49 -10.82 18.73
N LYS A 50 -0.54 -11.75 18.56
CA LYS A 50 -0.36 -12.87 19.46
C LYS A 50 0.40 -12.39 20.70
N GLU A 51 -0.08 -12.79 21.89
CA GLU A 51 0.63 -12.54 23.14
C GLU A 51 2.02 -13.19 23.10
N PRO A 52 3.08 -12.47 23.49
CA PRO A 52 4.43 -13.00 23.49
C PRO A 52 4.58 -14.07 24.55
N GLN A 53 5.31 -15.13 24.22
CA GLN A 53 5.75 -16.11 25.22
C GLN A 53 6.93 -15.52 26.00
N VAL A 54 6.71 -15.22 27.27
CA VAL A 54 7.75 -14.63 28.13
C VAL A 54 8.82 -15.69 28.44
N GLY A 55 10.07 -15.34 28.22
CA GLY A 55 11.20 -16.24 28.49
C GLY A 55 12.43 -15.93 27.66
N MET A 56 13.48 -16.70 27.87
CA MET A 56 14.67 -16.70 27.02
C MET A 56 14.47 -17.73 25.91
N HIS A 57 14.69 -17.33 24.66
CA HIS A 57 14.53 -18.19 23.49
C HIS A 57 15.81 -18.23 22.68
N ASP A 58 16.28 -19.44 22.36
CA ASP A 58 17.43 -19.65 21.49
C ASP A 58 16.98 -19.81 20.04
N HIS A 59 17.87 -19.49 19.09
CA HIS A 59 17.68 -19.67 17.65
C HIS A 59 16.44 -18.93 17.09
N VAL A 60 16.21 -17.69 17.56
CA VAL A 60 15.09 -16.86 17.10
C VAL A 60 15.34 -16.35 15.69
N VAL A 61 14.38 -16.56 14.79
CA VAL A 61 14.35 -16.01 13.43
C VAL A 61 13.16 -15.08 13.29
N SER A 62 13.39 -13.85 12.81
CA SER A 62 12.36 -12.86 12.57
C SER A 62 12.07 -12.74 11.08
N PHE A 63 10.80 -12.80 10.72
CA PHE A 63 10.32 -12.56 9.35
C PHE A 63 9.42 -11.34 9.32
N ASP A 64 9.55 -10.54 8.27
CA ASP A 64 8.69 -9.39 8.01
C ASP A 64 8.24 -9.38 6.55
N LEU A 65 6.96 -9.07 6.32
CA LEU A 65 6.37 -8.97 4.98
C LEU A 65 6.48 -7.53 4.47
N ASN A 66 7.28 -7.34 3.45
CA ASN A 66 7.44 -6.03 2.83
C ASN A 66 6.13 -5.49 2.27
N SER A 67 5.73 -4.29 2.74
CA SER A 67 4.56 -3.57 2.20
C SER A 67 3.28 -4.43 2.15
N LEU A 68 2.97 -5.14 3.24
CA LEU A 68 1.89 -6.15 3.29
C LEU A 68 0.56 -5.64 2.71
N TYR A 69 0.02 -4.52 3.19
CA TYR A 69 -1.27 -4.00 2.72
C TYR A 69 -1.26 -3.59 1.24
N PRO A 70 -0.29 -2.81 0.74
CA PRO A 70 -0.18 -2.55 -0.69
C PRO A 70 -0.10 -3.81 -1.53
N SER A 71 0.68 -4.80 -1.11
CA SER A 71 0.84 -6.06 -1.82
C SER A 71 -0.46 -6.86 -1.91
N LEU A 72 -1.24 -6.91 -0.82
CA LEU A 72 -2.54 -7.57 -0.82
C LEU A 72 -3.56 -6.86 -1.71
N ILE A 73 -3.59 -5.52 -1.70
CA ILE A 73 -4.46 -4.73 -2.58
C ILE A 73 -4.17 -5.04 -4.04
N MET A 74 -2.89 -5.08 -4.43
CA MET A 74 -2.49 -5.41 -5.80
C MET A 74 -2.78 -6.87 -6.16
N GLN A 75 -2.43 -7.81 -5.29
CA GLN A 75 -2.55 -9.24 -5.55
C GLN A 75 -3.99 -9.69 -5.73
N TYR A 76 -4.89 -9.21 -4.88
CA TYR A 76 -6.31 -9.58 -4.93
C TYR A 76 -7.17 -8.61 -5.73
N ASN A 77 -6.56 -7.60 -6.34
CA ASN A 77 -7.27 -6.57 -7.11
C ASN A 77 -8.37 -5.88 -6.30
N MET A 78 -8.07 -5.52 -5.04
CA MET A 78 -9.04 -4.96 -4.10
C MET A 78 -9.39 -3.52 -4.46
N SER A 79 -10.57 -3.31 -5.01
CA SER A 79 -11.11 -1.98 -5.32
C SER A 79 -12.65 -2.04 -5.28
N PRO A 80 -13.36 -0.94 -5.00
CA PRO A 80 -14.82 -0.96 -4.91
C PRO A 80 -15.50 -1.50 -6.17
N GLU A 81 -14.99 -1.15 -7.35
CA GLU A 81 -15.56 -1.54 -8.64
C GLU A 81 -15.22 -3.00 -9.04
N THR A 82 -14.27 -3.62 -8.37
CA THR A 82 -13.88 -5.01 -8.63
C THR A 82 -14.57 -6.00 -7.69
N ILE A 83 -15.33 -5.52 -6.70
CA ILE A 83 -16.09 -6.38 -5.79
C ILE A 83 -17.09 -7.22 -6.57
N ALA A 84 -17.05 -8.55 -6.41
CA ALA A 84 -18.06 -9.46 -6.94
C ALA A 84 -19.26 -9.46 -6.00
N ASN A 85 -20.25 -8.64 -6.31
CA ASN A 85 -21.44 -8.47 -5.49
C ASN A 85 -22.26 -9.78 -5.38
N GLY A 86 -22.64 -10.14 -4.15
CA GLY A 86 -23.42 -11.32 -3.86
C GLY A 86 -22.66 -12.64 -3.88
N GLU A 87 -21.36 -12.60 -4.13
CA GLU A 87 -20.50 -13.78 -4.13
C GLU A 87 -19.58 -13.75 -2.91
N THR A 88 -20.06 -14.27 -1.80
CA THR A 88 -19.24 -14.51 -0.59
C THR A 88 -19.22 -16.00 -0.27
N VAL A 89 -18.10 -16.47 0.27
CA VAL A 89 -17.91 -17.86 0.72
C VAL A 89 -17.53 -17.83 2.18
N ASP A 90 -18.04 -18.78 2.93
CA ASP A 90 -17.52 -18.99 4.29
C ASP A 90 -16.10 -19.58 4.19
N VAL A 91 -15.13 -18.81 4.66
CA VAL A 91 -13.72 -19.18 4.60
C VAL A 91 -13.25 -19.70 5.95
N ASN A 92 -12.87 -20.96 5.99
CA ASN A 92 -12.20 -21.55 7.13
C ASN A 92 -10.69 -21.67 6.83
N VAL A 93 -9.89 -20.92 7.58
CA VAL A 93 -8.44 -20.86 7.38
C VAL A 93 -7.77 -22.23 7.52
N ASP A 94 -8.19 -23.04 8.50
CA ASP A 94 -7.63 -24.36 8.72
C ASP A 94 -7.93 -25.28 7.53
N SER A 95 -9.16 -25.24 7.02
CA SER A 95 -9.56 -25.99 5.82
C SER A 95 -8.80 -25.56 4.57
N MET A 96 -8.44 -24.27 4.45
CA MET A 96 -7.59 -23.77 3.37
C MET A 96 -6.16 -24.30 3.48
N LEU A 97 -5.58 -24.25 4.67
CA LEU A 97 -4.22 -24.75 4.93
C LEU A 97 -4.13 -26.27 4.70
N GLU A 98 -5.18 -27.01 5.01
CA GLU A 98 -5.27 -28.45 4.77
C GLU A 98 -5.61 -28.80 3.31
N GLY A 99 -5.83 -27.79 2.44
CA GLY A 99 -6.20 -28.00 1.04
C GLY A 99 -7.60 -28.58 0.80
N LYS A 100 -8.45 -28.57 1.83
CA LYS A 100 -9.82 -29.10 1.76
C LYS A 100 -10.82 -28.11 1.17
N GLN A 101 -10.51 -26.82 1.20
CA GLN A 101 -11.38 -25.78 0.65
C GLN A 101 -10.90 -25.36 -0.74
N GLN A 102 -11.76 -25.49 -1.74
CA GLN A 102 -11.51 -24.94 -3.06
C GLN A 102 -11.68 -23.41 -3.01
N VAL A 103 -10.59 -22.70 -3.23
CA VAL A 103 -10.54 -21.23 -3.24
C VAL A 103 -10.36 -20.65 -4.63
N TYR A 104 -10.04 -21.50 -5.60
CA TYR A 104 -9.79 -21.06 -6.97
C TYR A 104 -11.09 -20.94 -7.76
N LYS A 105 -11.31 -19.75 -8.30
CA LYS A 105 -12.34 -19.46 -9.30
C LYS A 105 -11.71 -18.61 -10.38
N ASP A 106 -11.77 -19.06 -11.63
CA ASP A 106 -11.13 -18.36 -12.74
C ASP A 106 -11.66 -16.92 -12.88
N GLY A 107 -10.73 -15.98 -12.99
CA GLY A 107 -11.03 -14.55 -13.08
C GLY A 107 -11.43 -13.88 -11.76
N TYR A 108 -11.21 -14.53 -10.62
CA TYR A 108 -11.50 -14.00 -9.30
C TYR A 108 -10.35 -14.22 -8.31
N GLY A 109 -10.16 -13.27 -7.40
CA GLY A 109 -9.33 -13.39 -6.21
C GLY A 109 -10.23 -13.52 -4.98
N LEU A 110 -9.98 -14.52 -4.14
CA LEU A 110 -10.70 -14.73 -2.88
C LEU A 110 -9.92 -14.15 -1.72
N CYS A 111 -10.53 -13.23 -0.96
CA CYS A 111 -9.97 -12.70 0.27
C CYS A 111 -10.34 -13.55 1.49
N ALA A 112 -9.55 -13.43 2.57
CA ALA A 112 -9.73 -14.21 3.78
C ALA A 112 -11.09 -14.01 4.50
N ASN A 113 -11.77 -12.90 4.21
CA ASN A 113 -13.13 -12.65 4.69
C ASN A 113 -14.24 -13.28 3.80
N GLY A 114 -13.88 -14.08 2.81
CA GLY A 114 -14.81 -14.72 1.91
C GLY A 114 -15.27 -13.88 0.72
N GLN A 115 -14.83 -12.63 0.60
CA GLN A 115 -15.21 -11.78 -0.52
C GLN A 115 -14.37 -12.07 -1.76
N TYR A 116 -15.04 -12.21 -2.92
CA TYR A 116 -14.38 -12.28 -4.22
C TYR A 116 -14.20 -10.90 -4.85
N PHE A 117 -13.08 -10.75 -5.56
CA PHE A 117 -12.78 -9.60 -6.42
C PHE A 117 -12.50 -10.07 -7.84
N HIS A 118 -13.01 -9.37 -8.84
CA HIS A 118 -12.71 -9.66 -10.25
C HIS A 118 -11.25 -9.32 -10.57
N THR A 119 -10.55 -10.23 -11.25
CA THR A 119 -9.13 -10.04 -11.62
C THR A 119 -8.90 -9.77 -13.11
N LYS A 120 -9.96 -9.80 -13.94
CA LYS A 120 -9.86 -9.61 -15.40
C LYS A 120 -9.47 -8.18 -15.79
N LYS A 121 -9.88 -7.20 -15.03
CA LYS A 121 -9.54 -5.78 -15.22
C LYS A 121 -8.96 -5.25 -13.92
N GLN A 122 -7.83 -4.55 -14.01
CA GLN A 122 -7.20 -3.93 -12.84
C GLN A 122 -8.12 -2.84 -12.28
N GLY A 123 -8.32 -2.85 -10.98
CA GLY A 123 -9.06 -1.81 -10.27
C GLY A 123 -8.26 -0.52 -10.08
N VAL A 124 -8.95 0.56 -9.78
CA VAL A 124 -8.34 1.89 -9.60
C VAL A 124 -7.36 1.91 -8.42
N LEU A 125 -7.73 1.35 -7.28
CA LEU A 125 -6.83 1.31 -6.12
C LEU A 125 -5.57 0.47 -6.37
N PRO A 126 -5.65 -0.77 -6.90
CA PRO A 126 -4.47 -1.54 -7.30
C PRO A 126 -3.56 -0.81 -8.29
N LYS A 127 -4.12 -0.13 -9.31
CA LYS A 127 -3.38 0.67 -10.29
C LYS A 127 -2.56 1.76 -9.60
N ILE A 128 -3.19 2.60 -8.80
CA ILE A 128 -2.53 3.71 -8.09
C ILE A 128 -1.47 3.19 -7.12
N VAL A 129 -1.77 2.12 -6.38
CA VAL A 129 -0.84 1.50 -5.43
C VAL A 129 0.38 0.92 -6.15
N GLU A 130 0.19 0.25 -7.29
CA GLU A 130 1.27 -0.32 -8.10
C GLU A 130 2.20 0.75 -8.65
N GLU A 131 1.65 1.83 -9.19
CA GLU A 131 2.41 2.97 -9.68
C GLU A 131 3.27 3.60 -8.57
N MET A 132 2.66 3.85 -7.41
CA MET A 132 3.36 4.44 -6.27
C MET A 132 4.42 3.49 -5.70
N TYR A 133 4.13 2.19 -5.64
CA TYR A 133 5.08 1.19 -5.17
C TYR A 133 6.28 1.10 -6.12
N SER A 134 6.03 1.07 -7.42
CA SER A 134 7.08 1.04 -8.46
C SER A 134 7.96 2.29 -8.40
N GLU A 135 7.36 3.48 -8.26
CA GLU A 135 8.08 4.73 -8.04
C GLU A 135 8.99 4.66 -6.81
N ARG A 136 8.46 4.14 -5.69
CA ARG A 136 9.24 3.98 -4.46
C ARG A 136 10.44 3.06 -4.64
N VAL A 137 10.25 1.93 -5.34
CA VAL A 137 11.33 0.97 -5.63
C VAL A 137 12.44 1.64 -6.44
N GLU A 138 12.09 2.40 -7.46
CA GLU A 138 13.06 3.10 -8.31
C GLU A 138 13.81 4.19 -7.53
N VAL A 139 13.11 5.01 -6.76
CA VAL A 139 13.76 6.04 -5.91
C VAL A 139 14.69 5.40 -4.88
N LYS A 140 14.31 4.27 -4.28
CA LYS A 140 15.17 3.54 -3.34
C LYS A 140 16.42 3.00 -4.03
N LYS A 141 16.29 2.51 -5.27
CA LYS A 141 17.44 2.03 -6.06
C LYS A 141 18.42 3.17 -6.36
N GLN A 142 17.92 4.34 -6.76
CA GLN A 142 18.72 5.54 -6.97
C GLN A 142 19.45 5.96 -5.69
N MET A 143 18.77 5.98 -4.55
CA MET A 143 19.39 6.27 -3.25
C MET A 143 20.54 5.32 -2.93
N LEU A 144 20.33 4.01 -3.13
CA LEU A 144 21.38 3.00 -2.89
C LEU A 144 22.57 3.14 -3.83
N GLN A 145 22.32 3.55 -5.08
CA GLN A 145 23.38 3.84 -6.05
C GLN A 145 24.20 5.05 -5.59
N SER A 146 23.56 6.17 -5.24
CA SER A 146 24.26 7.35 -4.72
C SER A 146 25.04 7.05 -3.42
N GLN A 147 24.52 6.17 -2.56
CA GLN A 147 25.26 5.72 -1.38
C GLN A 147 26.56 4.96 -1.74
N ARG A 148 26.52 4.13 -2.81
CA ARG A 148 27.73 3.44 -3.31
C ARG A 148 28.70 4.42 -3.95
N GLU A 149 28.21 5.40 -4.71
CA GLU A 149 29.03 6.47 -5.29
C GLU A 149 29.74 7.26 -4.20
N LEU A 150 29.04 7.60 -3.11
CA LEU A 150 29.64 8.30 -1.97
C LEU A 150 30.82 7.56 -1.33
N GLN A 151 30.77 6.21 -1.33
CA GLN A 151 31.85 5.39 -0.81
C GLN A 151 33.13 5.39 -1.71
N GLN A 152 32.96 5.79 -2.97
CA GLN A 152 34.03 5.80 -3.98
C GLN A 152 34.65 7.18 -4.25
N VAL A 153 33.96 8.23 -3.79
CA VAL A 153 34.40 9.62 -3.98
C VAL A 153 35.51 9.94 -2.98
N ASP A 154 36.53 10.70 -3.44
CA ASP A 154 37.55 11.24 -2.60
C ASP A 154 36.94 12.16 -1.52
N SER A 155 37.28 11.89 -0.27
CA SER A 155 36.79 12.68 0.87
C SER A 155 37.22 14.13 0.85
N ASP A 156 38.29 14.46 0.10
CA ASP A 156 38.81 15.81 -0.05
C ASP A 156 38.00 16.63 -1.10
N ASP A 157 37.27 15.98 -1.98
CA ASP A 157 36.33 16.65 -2.89
C ASP A 157 34.99 16.98 -2.18
N LYS A 158 35.04 18.03 -1.36
CA LYS A 158 33.90 18.46 -0.55
C LYS A 158 32.68 18.85 -1.39
N GLN A 159 32.86 19.34 -2.61
CA GLN A 159 31.75 19.73 -3.46
C GLN A 159 30.97 18.51 -3.95
N GLU A 160 31.67 17.50 -4.42
CA GLU A 160 31.06 16.27 -4.92
C GLU A 160 30.44 15.46 -3.77
N VAL A 161 31.12 15.34 -2.63
CA VAL A 161 30.56 14.73 -1.42
C VAL A 161 29.25 15.41 -1.00
N TYR A 162 29.22 16.75 -0.96
CA TYR A 162 28.01 17.48 -0.61
C TYR A 162 26.86 17.25 -1.62
N ARG A 163 27.16 17.24 -2.93
CA ARG A 163 26.20 16.95 -3.99
C ARG A 163 25.54 15.58 -3.78
N ILE A 164 26.35 14.54 -3.61
CA ILE A 164 25.87 13.17 -3.46
C ILE A 164 25.08 13.00 -2.15
N GLN A 165 25.54 13.58 -1.05
CA GLN A 165 24.81 13.55 0.23
C GLN A 165 23.45 14.21 0.14
N ARG A 166 23.35 15.32 -0.58
CA ARG A 166 22.05 15.99 -0.85
C ARG A 166 21.14 15.09 -1.67
N ASP A 167 21.65 14.44 -2.72
CA ASP A 167 20.86 13.56 -3.59
C ASP A 167 20.37 12.33 -2.81
N ILE A 168 21.18 11.73 -1.93
CA ILE A 168 20.78 10.68 -1.00
C ILE A 168 19.64 11.16 -0.10
N SER A 169 19.79 12.32 0.52
CA SER A 169 18.79 12.87 1.44
C SER A 169 17.45 13.16 0.74
N LEU A 170 17.49 13.70 -0.48
CA LEU A 170 16.29 13.94 -1.28
C LEU A 170 15.59 12.64 -1.66
N ALA A 171 16.35 11.63 -2.09
CA ALA A 171 15.79 10.32 -2.45
C ALA A 171 15.23 9.60 -1.21
N GLU A 172 15.90 9.67 -0.06
CA GLU A 172 15.42 9.11 1.20
C GLU A 172 14.10 9.73 1.63
N ASN A 173 14.02 11.06 1.64
CA ASN A 173 12.79 11.78 1.98
C ASN A 173 11.64 11.42 1.02
N ARG A 174 11.93 11.34 -0.29
CA ARG A 174 10.93 10.98 -1.30
C ARG A 174 10.41 9.56 -1.10
N GLN A 175 11.29 8.55 -0.97
CA GLN A 175 10.87 7.17 -0.77
C GLN A 175 10.11 6.98 0.55
N MET A 176 10.50 7.72 1.61
CA MET A 176 9.82 7.68 2.90
C MET A 176 8.42 8.30 2.82
N ALA A 177 8.25 9.42 2.14
CA ALA A 177 6.94 10.04 1.92
C ALA A 177 5.99 9.10 1.17
N ILE A 178 6.48 8.42 0.13
CA ILE A 178 5.68 7.43 -0.61
C ILE A 178 5.33 6.23 0.29
N LYS A 179 6.27 5.73 1.10
CA LYS A 179 6.02 4.65 2.06
C LYS A 179 4.92 5.00 3.06
N ILE A 180 5.00 6.19 3.64
CA ILE A 180 4.00 6.68 4.61
C ILE A 180 2.62 6.76 3.93
N LEU A 181 2.57 7.32 2.72
CA LEU A 181 1.33 7.46 1.98
C LEU A 181 0.71 6.09 1.65
N LEU A 182 1.48 5.16 1.10
CA LEU A 182 1.00 3.79 0.82
C LEU A 182 0.46 3.09 2.07
N ASN A 183 1.15 3.22 3.20
CA ASN A 183 0.69 2.60 4.45
C ASN A 183 -0.56 3.28 5.03
N SER A 184 -0.79 4.55 4.71
CA SER A 184 -1.94 5.30 5.20
C SER A 184 -3.26 4.96 4.47
N LEU A 185 -3.19 4.33 3.29
CA LEU A 185 -4.37 3.97 2.50
C LEU A 185 -5.34 3.08 3.29
N TYR A 186 -4.82 2.05 3.96
CA TYR A 186 -5.65 1.16 4.77
C TYR A 186 -6.41 1.93 5.87
N GLY A 187 -5.74 2.86 6.54
CA GLY A 187 -6.37 3.73 7.53
C GLY A 187 -7.41 4.68 6.93
N ALA A 188 -7.15 5.19 5.72
CA ALA A 188 -8.10 6.03 5.00
C ALA A 188 -9.36 5.23 4.62
N LEU A 189 -9.22 4.05 4.04
CA LEU A 189 -10.35 3.17 3.67
C LEU A 189 -11.24 2.82 4.87
N GLY A 190 -10.65 2.68 6.06
CA GLY A 190 -11.38 2.43 7.30
C GLY A 190 -12.01 3.68 7.94
N ASN A 191 -11.70 4.87 7.45
CA ASN A 191 -12.21 6.11 8.02
C ASN A 191 -13.69 6.32 7.64
N ARG A 192 -14.51 6.76 8.61
CA ARG A 192 -15.95 7.01 8.39
C ARG A 192 -16.24 8.15 7.40
N TYR A 193 -15.27 9.00 7.17
CA TYR A 193 -15.40 10.18 6.29
C TYR A 193 -14.74 9.97 4.91
N PHE A 194 -14.30 8.75 4.60
CA PHE A 194 -13.67 8.41 3.33
C PHE A 194 -14.61 7.63 2.42
#